data_46a924460f59e68ecc59ee745ed5e637
#
_entry.id   46a924460f59e68ecc59ee745ed5e637
#
_cell.length_a   1.000
_cell.length_b   1.000
_cell.length_c   1.000
_cell.angle_alpha   90.00
_cell.angle_beta   90.00
_cell.angle_gamma   90.00
#
_symmetry.space_group_name_H-M   'P 1'
#
loop_
_entity.id
_entity.type
_entity.pdbx_description
1 polymer ?
#
loop_
_entity_poly.entity_id
_entity_poly.type
_entity_poly.pdbx_seq_one_letter_code
_entity_poly.pdbx_strand_id
1 'polypeptide(L)'
;MPTRVLPANMMEMMLTPRRQNRSGVDILNQKKFHMPTAYTILFLLLILVAAATWIIPAGSYDYVDGVPVAGTYHTVEQNPQGVGDVLKAAFSGFYDAVDVCIFILMVGGFLGVVMKTGAVDAGVGNVIRLLGGREKWLIPILMLLFGLGGTTYGMWEETMAFYPLLIPVFLAAGYDAVVGISVILLGAGAGVIASTVNPFATGIAAGFAGVSLGEGIVLRLLEWVAFEAAAIWFVMAYAAKVKKNPSKSVVGVGAGKIQVSMDQQVPFTAKRKVIMALFTLTFLIMVYAVVPFDEMGLSLPALGWWFPELSALFLVAGVVIGLIDRMREE
;
A
#
# COMPACT_ATOMS: atom_id res chain seq x y z
N MET A 1 -39.31 -26.43 50.27
CA MET A 1 -38.14 -26.92 49.50
C MET A 1 -36.89 -26.59 50.28
N PRO A 2 -36.08 -27.53 50.71
CA PRO A 2 -34.93 -27.24 51.58
C PRO A 2 -33.76 -26.75 50.78
N THR A 3 -33.21 -25.63 51.18
CA THR A 3 -31.96 -25.03 50.68
C THR A 3 -30.78 -25.95 50.99
N ARG A 4 -30.14 -26.50 49.97
CA ARG A 4 -28.87 -27.24 50.09
C ARG A 4 -27.73 -26.28 50.42
N VAL A 5 -27.25 -26.33 51.65
CA VAL A 5 -26.00 -25.68 52.04
C VAL A 5 -24.85 -26.55 51.55
N LEU A 6 -23.97 -25.97 50.76
CA LEU A 6 -22.74 -26.63 50.32
C LEU A 6 -21.79 -26.86 51.52
N PRO A 7 -21.10 -28.00 51.57
CA PRO A 7 -20.17 -28.29 52.69
C PRO A 7 -18.92 -27.40 52.60
N ALA A 8 -18.45 -26.95 53.77
CA ALA A 8 -17.37 -25.97 53.93
C ALA A 8 -16.04 -26.33 53.26
N ASN A 9 -15.76 -27.60 53.04
CA ASN A 9 -14.55 -28.09 52.37
C ASN A 9 -14.51 -27.83 50.84
N MET A 10 -15.67 -27.52 50.22
CA MET A 10 -15.72 -27.17 48.80
C MET A 10 -15.43 -25.68 48.59
N MET A 11 -15.62 -24.87 49.61
CA MET A 11 -15.33 -23.43 49.56
C MET A 11 -13.82 -23.12 49.75
N GLU A 12 -13.12 -23.94 50.55
CA GLU A 12 -11.66 -23.85 50.70
C GLU A 12 -10.90 -24.29 49.44
N MET A 13 -11.47 -25.18 48.62
CA MET A 13 -10.87 -25.66 47.39
C MET A 13 -10.92 -24.63 46.25
N MET A 14 -11.81 -23.63 46.36
CA MET A 14 -11.93 -22.52 45.40
C MET A 14 -11.04 -21.31 45.74
N LEU A 15 -10.53 -21.22 46.98
CA LEU A 15 -9.79 -20.06 47.46
C LEU A 15 -8.26 -20.26 47.49
N THR A 16 -7.77 -21.48 47.26
CA THR A 16 -6.32 -21.71 47.15
C THR A 16 -5.84 -21.44 45.77
N PRO A 17 -4.95 -20.44 45.55
CA PRO A 17 -4.34 -20.25 44.26
C PRO A 17 -3.47 -21.48 43.97
N ARG A 18 -3.84 -22.25 42.94
CA ARG A 18 -3.06 -23.36 42.40
C ARG A 18 -1.65 -22.84 42.12
N ARG A 19 -0.69 -23.19 43.00
CA ARG A 19 0.74 -23.03 42.73
C ARG A 19 1.05 -23.81 41.45
N GLN A 20 1.08 -23.14 40.31
CA GLN A 20 1.69 -23.68 39.12
C GLN A 20 3.16 -23.94 39.43
N ASN A 21 3.51 -25.21 39.45
CA ASN A 21 4.85 -25.71 39.60
C ASN A 21 5.69 -25.13 38.42
N ARG A 22 6.44 -24.05 38.69
CA ARG A 22 7.46 -23.53 37.78
C ARG A 22 8.62 -24.50 37.85
N SER A 23 8.51 -25.61 37.09
CA SER A 23 9.68 -26.35 36.66
C SER A 23 10.51 -25.41 35.82
N GLY A 24 11.69 -25.06 36.35
CA GLY A 24 12.65 -24.17 35.69
C GLY A 24 13.07 -24.73 34.33
N VAL A 25 12.58 -24.08 33.31
CA VAL A 25 13.31 -23.96 32.07
C VAL A 25 13.79 -22.51 32.09
N ASP A 26 15.02 -22.32 32.48
CA ASP A 26 15.80 -21.13 32.15
C ASP A 26 15.82 -21.02 30.63
N ILE A 27 14.77 -20.41 30.08
CA ILE A 27 14.81 -19.94 28.71
C ILE A 27 15.85 -18.84 28.73
N LEU A 28 17.05 -19.22 28.32
CA LEU A 28 18.15 -18.35 28.00
C LEU A 28 17.59 -17.01 27.53
N ASN A 29 18.00 -15.96 28.23
CA ASN A 29 17.66 -14.57 27.97
C ASN A 29 18.24 -14.20 26.59
N GLN A 30 17.63 -14.74 25.55
CA GLN A 30 17.90 -14.32 24.16
C GLN A 30 17.44 -12.88 24.13
N LYS A 31 18.41 -11.96 24.14
CA LYS A 31 18.19 -10.57 23.78
C LYS A 31 17.46 -10.61 22.44
N LYS A 32 16.11 -10.51 22.47
CA LYS A 32 15.33 -10.38 21.26
C LYS A 32 15.82 -9.11 20.60
N PHE A 33 16.49 -9.26 19.47
CA PHE A 33 16.86 -8.13 18.64
C PHE A 33 15.56 -7.48 18.19
N HIS A 34 15.23 -6.33 18.80
CA HIS A 34 14.10 -5.51 18.37
C HIS A 34 14.60 -4.62 17.24
N MET A 35 14.06 -4.82 16.05
CA MET A 35 14.31 -3.91 14.93
C MET A 35 13.94 -2.50 15.36
N PRO A 36 14.82 -1.51 15.14
CA PRO A 36 14.51 -0.11 15.39
C PRO A 36 13.28 0.32 14.59
N THR A 37 12.57 1.34 15.06
CA THR A 37 11.47 1.91 14.29
C THR A 37 11.97 2.54 12.99
N ALA A 38 11.10 2.67 11.98
CA ALA A 38 11.46 3.31 10.71
C ALA A 38 12.06 4.71 10.92
N TYR A 39 11.51 5.51 11.84
CA TYR A 39 12.05 6.83 12.18
C TYR A 39 13.48 6.76 12.71
N THR A 40 13.77 5.79 13.57
CA THR A 40 15.14 5.59 14.11
C THR A 40 16.11 5.23 12.98
N ILE A 41 15.70 4.34 12.08
CA ILE A 41 16.53 3.92 10.93
C ILE A 41 16.80 5.11 10.02
N LEU A 42 15.78 5.88 9.67
CA LEU A 42 15.91 7.06 8.82
C LEU A 42 16.83 8.12 9.46
N PHE A 43 16.70 8.34 10.76
CA PHE A 43 17.57 9.29 11.47
C PHE A 43 19.02 8.83 11.54
N LEU A 44 19.26 7.53 11.72
CA LEU A 44 20.60 6.96 11.67
C LEU A 44 21.22 7.06 10.27
N LEU A 45 20.44 6.82 9.22
CA LEU A 45 20.86 7.03 7.83
C LEU A 45 21.22 8.48 7.57
N LEU A 46 20.41 9.44 8.06
CA LEU A 46 20.69 10.86 7.95
C LEU A 46 22.05 11.22 8.58
N ILE A 47 22.31 10.74 9.80
CA ILE A 47 23.61 10.93 10.47
C ILE A 47 24.75 10.32 9.66
N LEU A 48 24.56 9.10 9.14
CA LEU A 48 25.56 8.41 8.34
C LEU A 48 25.88 9.20 7.05
N VAL A 49 24.85 9.69 6.35
CA VAL A 49 25.04 10.52 5.16
C VAL A 49 25.74 11.84 5.52
N ALA A 50 25.34 12.51 6.59
CA ALA A 50 26.04 13.71 7.05
C ALA A 50 27.52 13.44 7.36
N ALA A 51 27.84 12.34 8.03
CA ALA A 51 29.23 11.94 8.27
C ALA A 51 29.98 11.65 6.95
N ALA A 52 29.32 11.07 5.97
CA ALA A 52 29.90 10.80 4.66
C ALA A 52 30.31 12.08 3.92
N THR A 53 29.61 13.22 4.13
CA THR A 53 29.97 14.51 3.53
C THR A 53 31.32 15.07 3.99
N TRP A 54 31.89 14.54 5.08
CA TRP A 54 33.21 14.91 5.58
C TRP A 54 34.34 14.10 4.90
N ILE A 55 33.98 12.95 4.33
CA ILE A 55 34.95 11.98 3.79
C ILE A 55 34.91 11.98 2.25
N ILE A 56 33.70 12.07 1.67
CA ILE A 56 33.50 12.00 0.24
C ILE A 56 33.71 13.39 -0.37
N PRO A 57 34.62 13.54 -1.35
CA PRO A 57 34.82 14.82 -2.04
C PRO A 57 33.53 15.28 -2.72
N ALA A 58 33.21 16.56 -2.59
CA ALA A 58 32.07 17.16 -3.26
C ALA A 58 32.35 17.31 -4.77
N GLY A 59 31.37 16.98 -5.60
CA GLY A 59 31.46 17.14 -7.04
C GLY A 59 30.10 17.50 -7.63
N SER A 60 30.11 18.12 -8.78
CA SER A 60 28.93 18.49 -9.53
C SER A 60 29.13 18.20 -11.02
N TYR A 61 28.02 18.19 -11.75
CA TYR A 61 27.97 18.20 -13.20
C TYR A 61 27.47 19.57 -13.67
N ASP A 62 27.77 19.94 -14.92
CA ASP A 62 27.08 21.03 -15.58
C ASP A 62 25.65 20.59 -15.91
N TYR A 63 24.71 21.53 -15.84
CA TYR A 63 23.31 21.26 -16.11
C TYR A 63 22.84 22.10 -17.28
N VAL A 64 22.12 21.45 -18.23
CA VAL A 64 21.40 22.12 -19.30
C VAL A 64 19.93 21.74 -19.18
N ASP A 65 19.06 22.72 -19.06
CA ASP A 65 17.62 22.54 -18.84
C ASP A 65 17.27 21.60 -17.66
N GLY A 66 18.10 21.64 -16.61
CA GLY A 66 17.92 20.80 -15.43
C GLY A 66 18.45 19.38 -15.54
N VAL A 67 19.03 19.00 -16.70
CA VAL A 67 19.61 17.66 -16.94
C VAL A 67 21.13 17.73 -16.82
N PRO A 68 21.77 16.80 -16.07
CA PRO A 68 23.23 16.75 -15.96
C PRO A 68 23.85 16.32 -17.29
N VAL A 69 24.90 17.05 -17.69
CA VAL A 69 25.63 16.78 -18.93
C VAL A 69 26.71 15.72 -18.68
N ALA A 70 26.68 14.64 -19.43
CA ALA A 70 27.66 13.57 -19.29
C ALA A 70 29.09 14.06 -19.58
N GLY A 71 30.07 13.64 -18.77
CA GLY A 71 31.49 13.99 -18.92
C GLY A 71 31.88 15.36 -18.36
N THR A 72 30.97 16.13 -17.77
CA THR A 72 31.24 17.46 -17.17
C THR A 72 31.48 17.39 -15.65
N TYR A 73 31.68 16.20 -15.08
CA TYR A 73 31.95 16.08 -13.67
C TYR A 73 33.19 16.89 -13.25
N HIS A 74 33.01 17.75 -12.26
CA HIS A 74 34.10 18.52 -11.65
C HIS A 74 33.94 18.55 -10.14
N THR A 75 35.05 18.68 -9.43
CA THR A 75 35.07 18.83 -7.97
C THR A 75 34.65 20.25 -7.62
N VAL A 76 33.78 20.39 -6.60
CA VAL A 76 33.34 21.66 -6.06
C VAL A 76 33.82 21.82 -4.62
N GLU A 77 33.64 23.02 -4.06
CA GLU A 77 33.99 23.28 -2.67
C GLU A 77 33.21 22.35 -1.73
N GLN A 78 33.91 21.73 -0.81
CA GLN A 78 33.33 20.77 0.13
C GLN A 78 32.45 21.51 1.15
N ASN A 79 31.23 21.04 1.31
CA ASN A 79 30.27 21.56 2.28
C ASN A 79 29.86 20.46 3.29
N PRO A 80 30.74 20.16 4.28
CA PRO A 80 30.49 19.13 5.26
C PRO A 80 29.34 19.51 6.19
N GLN A 81 28.37 18.62 6.33
CA GLN A 81 27.16 18.86 7.11
C GLN A 81 27.39 18.61 8.60
N GLY A 82 27.00 19.59 9.42
CA GLY A 82 27.14 19.54 10.88
C GLY A 82 25.85 19.07 11.57
N VAL A 83 25.91 19.03 12.91
CA VAL A 83 24.78 18.63 13.75
C VAL A 83 23.54 19.53 13.50
N GLY A 84 23.76 20.83 13.30
CA GLY A 84 22.68 21.76 12.99
C GLY A 84 21.95 21.44 11.69
N ASP A 85 22.70 20.98 10.69
CA ASP A 85 22.16 20.64 9.38
C ASP A 85 21.39 19.31 9.44
N VAL A 86 21.88 18.33 10.19
CA VAL A 86 21.14 17.08 10.50
C VAL A 86 19.80 17.38 11.17
N LEU A 87 19.76 18.29 12.12
CA LEU A 87 18.50 18.68 12.78
C LEU A 87 17.55 19.41 11.84
N LYS A 88 18.07 20.30 10.98
CA LYS A 88 17.27 21.01 9.98
C LYS A 88 16.80 20.13 8.85
N ALA A 89 17.54 19.07 8.49
CA ALA A 89 17.24 18.21 7.35
C ALA A 89 15.84 17.58 7.43
N ALA A 90 15.36 17.26 8.64
CA ALA A 90 14.00 16.75 8.82
C ALA A 90 12.92 17.76 8.41
N PHE A 91 13.14 19.06 8.73
CA PHE A 91 12.23 20.14 8.34
C PHE A 91 12.33 20.44 6.85
N SER A 92 13.56 20.54 6.32
CA SER A 92 13.78 20.76 4.89
C SER A 92 13.16 19.64 4.06
N GLY A 93 13.39 18.38 4.43
CA GLY A 93 12.79 17.23 3.76
C GLY A 93 11.27 17.22 3.81
N PHE A 94 10.65 17.73 4.89
CA PHE A 94 9.20 17.90 4.94
C PHE A 94 8.72 18.97 3.95
N TYR A 95 9.43 20.10 3.84
CA TYR A 95 9.11 21.13 2.86
C TYR A 95 9.28 20.63 1.42
N ASP A 96 10.34 19.88 1.15
CA ASP A 96 10.59 19.31 -0.17
C ASP A 96 9.56 18.24 -0.57
N ALA A 97 8.98 17.55 0.42
CA ALA A 97 7.98 16.49 0.22
C ALA A 97 6.53 16.96 0.49
N VAL A 98 6.28 18.28 0.68
CA VAL A 98 4.96 18.77 1.08
C VAL A 98 3.86 18.40 0.08
N ASP A 99 4.15 18.42 -1.20
CA ASP A 99 3.20 18.07 -2.26
C ASP A 99 2.77 16.61 -2.15
N VAL A 100 3.73 15.71 -1.90
CA VAL A 100 3.46 14.28 -1.66
C VAL A 100 2.63 14.09 -0.39
N CYS A 101 2.96 14.81 0.68
CA CYS A 101 2.22 14.73 1.94
C CYS A 101 0.76 15.18 1.78
N ILE A 102 0.54 16.29 1.07
CA ILE A 102 -0.82 16.80 0.78
C ILE A 102 -1.57 15.79 -0.08
N PHE A 103 -0.93 15.26 -1.12
CA PHE A 103 -1.54 14.24 -1.99
C PHE A 103 -2.02 13.02 -1.19
N ILE A 104 -1.17 12.45 -0.33
CA ILE A 104 -1.52 11.29 0.51
C ILE A 104 -2.69 11.64 1.44
N LEU A 105 -2.71 12.85 2.04
CA LEU A 105 -3.81 13.29 2.89
C LEU A 105 -5.13 13.42 2.11
N MET A 106 -5.10 13.95 0.90
CA MET A 106 -6.29 14.10 0.05
C MET A 106 -6.83 12.74 -0.41
N VAL A 107 -5.94 11.84 -0.85
CA VAL A 107 -6.33 10.46 -1.18
C VAL A 107 -6.90 9.74 0.04
N GLY A 108 -6.22 9.83 1.18
CA GLY A 108 -6.69 9.21 2.44
C GLY A 108 -8.05 9.75 2.89
N GLY A 109 -8.26 11.07 2.80
CA GLY A 109 -9.54 11.72 3.08
C GLY A 109 -10.66 11.25 2.13
N PHE A 110 -10.39 11.25 0.83
CA PHE A 110 -11.30 10.72 -0.19
C PHE A 110 -11.70 9.27 0.11
N LEU A 111 -10.72 8.40 0.38
CA LEU A 111 -10.96 7.01 0.70
C LEU A 111 -11.76 6.85 2.00
N GLY A 112 -11.46 7.66 3.02
CA GLY A 112 -12.23 7.70 4.27
C GLY A 112 -13.71 8.04 4.03
N VAL A 113 -14.00 9.04 3.19
CA VAL A 113 -15.36 9.40 2.79
C VAL A 113 -16.02 8.25 2.06
N VAL A 114 -15.38 7.66 1.06
CA VAL A 114 -15.92 6.53 0.29
C VAL A 114 -16.21 5.32 1.18
N MET A 115 -15.29 4.96 2.07
CA MET A 115 -15.45 3.85 3.01
C MET A 115 -16.64 4.07 3.95
N LYS A 116 -16.83 5.29 4.47
CA LYS A 116 -17.96 5.65 5.36
C LYS A 116 -19.33 5.47 4.68
N THR A 117 -19.41 5.56 3.34
CA THR A 117 -20.66 5.30 2.60
C THR A 117 -21.07 3.82 2.59
N GLY A 118 -20.15 2.91 2.86
CA GLY A 118 -20.34 1.46 2.68
C GLY A 118 -20.52 1.05 1.21
N ALA A 119 -20.21 1.93 0.25
CA ALA A 119 -20.37 1.65 -1.17
C ALA A 119 -19.38 0.56 -1.63
N VAL A 120 -18.16 0.61 -1.10
CA VAL A 120 -17.11 -0.35 -1.43
C VAL A 120 -17.46 -1.73 -0.87
N ASP A 121 -17.89 -1.82 0.40
CA ASP A 121 -18.33 -3.09 1.01
C ASP A 121 -19.49 -3.72 0.23
N ALA A 122 -20.47 -2.89 -0.16
CA ALA A 122 -21.59 -3.34 -0.98
C ALA A 122 -21.15 -3.78 -2.39
N GLY A 123 -20.20 -3.06 -2.99
CA GLY A 123 -19.62 -3.38 -4.29
C GLY A 123 -18.91 -4.72 -4.28
N VAL A 124 -18.03 -4.90 -3.29
CA VAL A 124 -17.28 -6.15 -3.10
C VAL A 124 -18.20 -7.32 -2.79
N GLY A 125 -19.16 -7.15 -1.87
CA GLY A 125 -20.16 -8.19 -1.58
C GLY A 125 -20.94 -8.59 -2.84
N ASN A 126 -21.23 -7.64 -3.73
CA ASN A 126 -21.86 -7.93 -5.02
C ASN A 126 -20.95 -8.70 -5.96
N VAL A 127 -19.66 -8.36 -6.04
CA VAL A 127 -18.67 -9.09 -6.87
C VAL A 127 -18.52 -10.53 -6.39
N ILE A 128 -18.40 -10.77 -5.08
CA ILE A 128 -18.31 -12.12 -4.51
C ILE A 128 -19.54 -12.93 -4.89
N ARG A 129 -20.74 -12.34 -4.78
CA ARG A 129 -22.00 -13.00 -5.15
C ARG A 129 -22.05 -13.34 -6.63
N LEU A 130 -21.59 -12.45 -7.52
CA LEU A 130 -21.56 -12.67 -8.96
C LEU A 130 -20.55 -13.77 -9.37
N LEU A 131 -19.45 -13.92 -8.62
CA LEU A 131 -18.45 -14.95 -8.90
C LEU A 131 -18.92 -16.36 -8.54
N GLY A 132 -19.93 -16.51 -7.67
CA GLY A 132 -20.64 -17.76 -7.47
C GLY A 132 -19.76 -19.01 -7.29
N GLY A 133 -18.72 -18.95 -6.43
CA GLY A 133 -17.77 -20.06 -6.24
C GLY A 133 -16.53 -19.99 -7.14
N ARG A 134 -16.37 -18.93 -7.93
CA ARG A 134 -15.19 -18.68 -8.77
C ARG A 134 -14.23 -17.65 -8.15
N GLU A 135 -14.22 -17.57 -6.82
CA GLU A 135 -13.43 -16.56 -6.06
C GLU A 135 -11.92 -16.62 -6.36
N LYS A 136 -11.43 -17.78 -6.85
CA LYS A 136 -10.04 -17.93 -7.28
C LYS A 136 -9.62 -16.94 -8.37
N TRP A 137 -10.56 -16.46 -9.19
CA TRP A 137 -10.30 -15.49 -10.25
C TRP A 137 -10.16 -14.06 -9.74
N LEU A 138 -10.61 -13.77 -8.51
CA LEU A 138 -10.35 -12.47 -7.87
C LEU A 138 -8.84 -12.20 -7.72
N ILE A 139 -8.06 -13.23 -7.43
CA ILE A 139 -6.62 -13.12 -7.23
C ILE A 139 -5.94 -12.52 -8.47
N PRO A 140 -5.95 -13.18 -9.65
CA PRO A 140 -5.26 -12.65 -10.81
C PRO A 140 -5.87 -11.33 -11.32
N ILE A 141 -7.19 -11.15 -11.24
CA ILE A 141 -7.85 -9.92 -11.71
C ILE A 141 -7.41 -8.73 -10.86
N LEU A 142 -7.43 -8.85 -9.53
CA LEU A 142 -7.04 -7.77 -8.65
C LEU A 142 -5.53 -7.51 -8.72
N MET A 143 -4.71 -8.56 -8.81
CA MET A 143 -3.26 -8.39 -8.98
C MET A 143 -2.94 -7.64 -10.27
N LEU A 144 -3.56 -8.00 -11.40
CA LEU A 144 -3.40 -7.26 -12.66
C LEU A 144 -3.83 -5.79 -12.53
N LEU A 145 -4.93 -5.49 -11.84
CA LEU A 145 -5.37 -4.11 -11.62
C LEU A 145 -4.36 -3.32 -10.77
N PHE A 146 -3.87 -3.91 -9.68
CA PHE A 146 -2.84 -3.28 -8.85
C PHE A 146 -1.52 -3.17 -9.61
N GLY A 147 -1.14 -4.20 -10.37
CA GLY A 147 0.06 -4.20 -11.20
C GLY A 147 0.03 -3.12 -12.29
N LEU A 148 -1.13 -2.93 -12.94
CA LEU A 148 -1.33 -1.81 -13.87
C LEU A 148 -1.15 -0.46 -13.17
N GLY A 149 -1.73 -0.28 -11.98
CA GLY A 149 -1.52 0.93 -11.19
C GLY A 149 -0.05 1.14 -10.84
N GLY A 150 0.63 0.11 -10.35
CA GLY A 150 2.04 0.15 -10.01
C GLY A 150 2.94 0.50 -11.18
N THR A 151 2.73 -0.13 -12.36
CA THR A 151 3.58 0.05 -13.54
C THR A 151 3.34 1.38 -14.28
N THR A 152 2.12 1.96 -14.15
CA THR A 152 1.76 3.20 -14.88
C THR A 152 2.03 4.46 -14.07
N TYR A 153 1.51 4.58 -12.87
CA TYR A 153 1.68 5.79 -12.05
C TYR A 153 2.36 5.55 -10.70
N GLY A 154 2.84 4.33 -10.45
CA GLY A 154 3.57 4.03 -9.23
C GLY A 154 2.68 3.79 -8.01
N MET A 155 1.48 3.21 -8.21
CA MET A 155 0.55 2.89 -7.12
C MET A 155 1.23 2.05 -6.04
N TRP A 156 1.45 2.64 -4.88
CA TRP A 156 2.07 1.97 -3.73
C TRP A 156 1.37 2.37 -2.43
N GLU A 157 1.46 3.64 -2.04
CA GLU A 157 0.90 4.16 -0.80
C GLU A 157 -0.63 4.06 -0.77
N GLU A 158 -1.29 4.30 -1.89
CA GLU A 158 -2.74 4.24 -2.04
C GLU A 158 -3.28 2.83 -1.83
N THR A 159 -2.44 1.82 -2.02
CA THR A 159 -2.82 0.42 -1.77
C THR A 159 -3.21 0.17 -0.31
N MET A 160 -2.73 0.98 0.63
CA MET A 160 -3.04 0.87 2.06
C MET A 160 -4.54 0.89 2.33
N ALA A 161 -5.31 1.64 1.55
CA ALA A 161 -6.75 1.74 1.68
C ALA A 161 -7.51 0.45 1.31
N PHE A 162 -6.90 -0.41 0.50
CA PHE A 162 -7.54 -1.64 0.04
C PHE A 162 -7.37 -2.82 1.01
N TYR A 163 -6.41 -2.75 1.96
CA TYR A 163 -6.22 -3.83 2.93
C TYR A 163 -7.46 -4.10 3.80
N PRO A 164 -8.04 -3.10 4.47
CA PRO A 164 -9.24 -3.32 5.29
C PRO A 164 -10.44 -3.78 4.46
N LEU A 165 -10.44 -3.51 3.16
CA LEU A 165 -11.49 -3.91 2.25
C LEU A 165 -11.31 -5.35 1.75
N LEU A 166 -10.13 -5.70 1.23
CA LEU A 166 -9.92 -6.95 0.52
C LEU A 166 -9.58 -8.11 1.46
N ILE A 167 -8.90 -7.88 2.60
CA ILE A 167 -8.60 -8.96 3.55
C ILE A 167 -9.88 -9.67 4.01
N PRO A 168 -10.95 -8.96 4.46
CA PRO A 168 -12.21 -9.61 4.82
C PRO A 168 -12.82 -10.42 3.67
N VAL A 169 -12.69 -9.94 2.43
CA VAL A 169 -13.20 -10.64 1.23
C VAL A 169 -12.51 -11.98 1.04
N PHE A 170 -11.17 -12.00 1.12
CA PHE A 170 -10.41 -13.24 0.97
C PHE A 170 -10.65 -14.21 2.12
N LEU A 171 -10.81 -13.70 3.35
CA LEU A 171 -11.21 -14.53 4.50
C LEU A 171 -12.59 -15.15 4.29
N ALA A 172 -13.58 -14.38 3.84
CA ALA A 172 -14.92 -14.88 3.53
C ALA A 172 -14.92 -15.90 2.38
N ALA A 173 -14.01 -15.75 1.41
CA ALA A 173 -13.81 -16.69 0.33
C ALA A 173 -13.06 -17.98 0.75
N GLY A 174 -12.71 -18.13 2.02
CA GLY A 174 -12.04 -19.31 2.57
C GLY A 174 -10.53 -19.33 2.36
N TYR A 175 -9.91 -18.20 2.13
CA TYR A 175 -8.46 -17.99 2.16
C TYR A 175 -8.01 -17.45 3.52
N ASP A 176 -6.73 -17.16 3.67
CA ASP A 176 -6.21 -16.46 4.86
C ASP A 176 -5.89 -14.99 4.57
N ALA A 177 -5.53 -14.25 5.63
CA ALA A 177 -5.17 -12.83 5.51
C ALA A 177 -3.92 -12.61 4.63
N VAL A 178 -3.01 -13.60 4.60
CA VAL A 178 -1.78 -13.51 3.79
C VAL A 178 -2.11 -13.48 2.30
N VAL A 179 -3.12 -14.23 1.85
CA VAL A 179 -3.59 -14.15 0.45
C VAL A 179 -4.08 -12.75 0.14
N GLY A 180 -4.93 -12.16 1.00
CA GLY A 180 -5.43 -10.80 0.79
C GLY A 180 -4.32 -9.74 0.76
N ILE A 181 -3.37 -9.84 1.68
CA ILE A 181 -2.19 -8.97 1.72
C ILE A 181 -1.33 -9.15 0.47
N SER A 182 -1.07 -10.41 0.08
CA SER A 182 -0.21 -10.73 -1.06
C SER A 182 -0.80 -10.25 -2.39
N VAL A 183 -2.10 -10.32 -2.57
CA VAL A 183 -2.79 -9.82 -3.78
C VAL A 183 -2.52 -8.34 -3.98
N ILE A 184 -2.60 -7.54 -2.92
CA ILE A 184 -2.36 -6.10 -2.98
C ILE A 184 -0.86 -5.82 -3.13
N LEU A 185 -0.06 -6.33 -2.19
CA LEU A 185 1.36 -6.00 -2.07
C LEU A 185 2.17 -6.52 -3.26
N LEU A 186 1.97 -7.77 -3.67
CA LEU A 186 2.72 -8.35 -4.78
C LEU A 186 2.17 -7.93 -6.14
N GLY A 187 0.86 -7.66 -6.27
CA GLY A 187 0.30 -7.10 -7.49
C GLY A 187 0.87 -5.71 -7.76
N ALA A 188 0.68 -4.76 -6.85
CA ALA A 188 1.24 -3.42 -6.99
C ALA A 188 2.78 -3.44 -7.06
N GLY A 189 3.43 -4.27 -6.23
CA GLY A 189 4.89 -4.39 -6.17
C GLY A 189 5.51 -4.88 -7.47
N ALA A 190 4.92 -5.88 -8.13
CA ALA A 190 5.37 -6.34 -9.44
C ALA A 190 5.26 -5.23 -10.48
N GLY A 191 4.21 -4.41 -10.43
CA GLY A 191 4.05 -3.24 -11.28
C GLY A 191 5.10 -2.17 -11.03
N VAL A 192 5.38 -1.84 -9.76
CA VAL A 192 6.37 -0.81 -9.39
C VAL A 192 7.79 -1.26 -9.73
N ILE A 193 8.14 -2.53 -9.50
CA ILE A 193 9.46 -3.09 -9.81
C ILE A 193 9.70 -3.10 -11.33
N ALA A 194 8.72 -3.55 -12.10
CA ALA A 194 8.75 -3.56 -13.55
C ALA A 194 7.97 -2.35 -14.11
N SER A 195 8.41 -1.18 -13.72
CA SER A 195 7.78 0.10 -14.05
C SER A 195 7.86 0.41 -15.54
N THR A 196 6.72 0.65 -16.19
CA THR A 196 6.69 1.02 -17.64
C THR A 196 6.78 2.53 -17.87
N VAL A 197 5.85 3.28 -17.31
CA VAL A 197 5.73 4.74 -17.48
C VAL A 197 5.55 5.49 -16.15
N ASN A 198 5.82 4.82 -15.05
CA ASN A 198 5.71 5.40 -13.72
C ASN A 198 6.61 6.65 -13.59
N PRO A 199 6.03 7.84 -13.33
CA PRO A 199 6.79 9.09 -13.28
C PRO A 199 7.79 9.13 -12.12
N PHE A 200 7.50 8.45 -10.99
CA PHE A 200 8.37 8.47 -9.80
C PHE A 200 9.60 7.57 -9.92
N ALA A 201 9.50 6.46 -10.64
CA ALA A 201 10.64 5.56 -10.83
C ALA A 201 11.24 5.76 -12.22
N THR A 202 10.52 5.38 -13.27
CA THR A 202 11.01 5.42 -14.64
C THR A 202 11.17 6.86 -15.14
N GLY A 203 10.24 7.76 -14.79
CA GLY A 203 10.30 9.16 -15.21
C GLY A 203 11.53 9.88 -14.67
N ILE A 204 11.79 9.77 -13.37
CA ILE A 204 12.98 10.36 -12.75
C ILE A 204 14.25 9.74 -13.33
N ALA A 205 14.31 8.41 -13.47
CA ALA A 205 15.47 7.74 -14.02
C ALA A 205 15.75 8.13 -15.48
N ALA A 206 14.70 8.22 -16.31
CA ALA A 206 14.81 8.67 -17.70
C ALA A 206 15.27 10.13 -17.79
N GLY A 207 14.75 11.01 -16.92
CA GLY A 207 15.17 12.40 -16.81
C GLY A 207 16.68 12.53 -16.51
N PHE A 208 17.20 11.79 -15.54
CA PHE A 208 18.63 11.76 -15.23
C PHE A 208 19.48 11.16 -16.36
N ALA A 209 18.93 10.19 -17.09
CA ALA A 209 19.61 9.59 -18.24
C ALA A 209 19.53 10.46 -19.52
N GLY A 210 18.71 11.51 -19.53
CA GLY A 210 18.50 12.36 -20.70
C GLY A 210 17.80 11.63 -21.85
N VAL A 211 16.95 10.62 -21.54
CA VAL A 211 16.21 9.85 -22.53
C VAL A 211 14.71 10.04 -22.34
N SER A 212 13.91 9.78 -23.39
CA SER A 212 12.46 9.88 -23.28
C SER A 212 11.89 8.75 -22.41
N LEU A 213 10.74 9.03 -21.76
CA LEU A 213 10.03 8.01 -20.95
C LEU A 213 9.58 6.81 -21.81
N GLY A 214 9.32 7.00 -23.09
CA GLY A 214 8.95 5.94 -24.02
C GLY A 214 10.09 5.02 -24.45
N GLU A 215 11.35 5.44 -24.23
CA GLU A 215 12.50 4.64 -24.65
C GLU A 215 12.60 3.34 -23.84
N GLY A 216 12.78 2.20 -24.55
CA GLY A 216 12.83 0.88 -23.92
C GLY A 216 11.48 0.34 -23.42
N ILE A 217 10.36 0.97 -23.72
CA ILE A 217 9.03 0.60 -23.22
C ILE A 217 8.65 -0.86 -23.53
N VAL A 218 9.05 -1.38 -24.68
CA VAL A 218 8.76 -2.77 -25.07
C VAL A 218 9.43 -3.75 -24.11
N LEU A 219 10.69 -3.52 -23.74
CA LEU A 219 11.39 -4.36 -22.78
C LEU A 219 10.74 -4.27 -21.41
N ARG A 220 10.42 -3.06 -20.93
CA ARG A 220 9.74 -2.84 -19.65
C ARG A 220 8.35 -3.48 -19.59
N LEU A 221 7.61 -3.50 -20.69
CA LEU A 221 6.34 -4.23 -20.78
C LEU A 221 6.56 -5.74 -20.66
N LEU A 222 7.59 -6.28 -21.30
CA LEU A 222 7.92 -7.71 -21.17
C LEU A 222 8.34 -8.06 -19.75
N GLU A 223 9.13 -7.21 -19.11
CA GLU A 223 9.52 -7.35 -17.70
C GLU A 223 8.30 -7.32 -16.79
N TRP A 224 7.39 -6.36 -16.98
CA TRP A 224 6.16 -6.28 -16.20
C TRP A 224 5.31 -7.54 -16.36
N VAL A 225 5.08 -8.01 -17.57
CA VAL A 225 4.31 -9.25 -17.82
C VAL A 225 4.96 -10.45 -17.12
N ALA A 226 6.30 -10.55 -17.17
CA ALA A 226 7.02 -11.66 -16.56
C ALA A 226 6.93 -11.61 -15.01
N PHE A 227 7.17 -10.44 -14.40
CA PHE A 227 7.09 -10.27 -12.94
C PHE A 227 5.66 -10.46 -12.43
N GLU A 228 4.68 -9.88 -13.12
CA GLU A 228 3.26 -9.99 -12.76
C GLU A 228 2.77 -11.44 -12.86
N ALA A 229 3.11 -12.14 -13.95
CA ALA A 229 2.77 -13.54 -14.11
C ALA A 229 3.39 -14.43 -13.02
N ALA A 230 4.66 -14.18 -12.66
CA ALA A 230 5.35 -14.88 -11.59
C ALA A 230 4.70 -14.61 -10.22
N ALA A 231 4.34 -13.36 -9.93
CA ALA A 231 3.65 -12.97 -8.70
C ALA A 231 2.26 -13.62 -8.60
N ILE A 232 1.48 -13.57 -9.68
CA ILE A 232 0.15 -14.21 -9.75
C ILE A 232 0.28 -15.72 -9.52
N TRP A 233 1.22 -16.36 -10.21
CA TRP A 233 1.46 -17.79 -10.03
C TRP A 233 1.79 -18.15 -8.59
N PHE A 234 2.67 -17.39 -7.95
CA PHE A 234 3.07 -17.61 -6.57
C PHE A 234 1.89 -17.46 -5.60
N VAL A 235 1.11 -16.38 -5.73
CA VAL A 235 -0.04 -16.13 -4.85
C VAL A 235 -1.13 -17.18 -5.08
N MET A 236 -1.40 -17.54 -6.33
CA MET A 236 -2.38 -18.60 -6.67
C MET A 236 -1.98 -19.97 -6.11
N ALA A 237 -0.69 -20.33 -6.18
CA ALA A 237 -0.17 -21.57 -5.62
C ALA A 237 -0.32 -21.61 -4.09
N TYR A 238 0.00 -20.51 -3.41
CA TYR A 238 -0.20 -20.38 -1.97
C TYR A 238 -1.69 -20.43 -1.59
N ALA A 239 -2.51 -19.67 -2.28
CA ALA A 239 -3.96 -19.63 -2.05
C ALA A 239 -4.61 -21.01 -2.22
N ALA A 240 -4.25 -21.75 -3.26
CA ALA A 240 -4.73 -23.11 -3.49
C ALA A 240 -4.31 -24.05 -2.35
N LYS A 241 -3.07 -23.92 -1.84
CA LYS A 241 -2.55 -24.72 -0.72
C LYS A 241 -3.33 -24.46 0.56
N VAL A 242 -3.58 -23.18 0.88
CA VAL A 242 -4.31 -22.77 2.10
C VAL A 242 -5.79 -23.16 2.00
N LYS A 243 -6.43 -22.92 0.86
CA LYS A 243 -7.84 -23.30 0.64
C LYS A 243 -8.07 -24.79 0.77
N LYS A 244 -7.14 -25.62 0.30
CA LYS A 244 -7.20 -27.09 0.42
C LYS A 244 -6.94 -27.55 1.86
N ASN A 245 -6.04 -26.90 2.56
CA ASN A 245 -5.67 -27.27 3.94
C ASN A 245 -5.33 -26.00 4.75
N PRO A 246 -6.31 -25.46 5.53
CA PRO A 246 -6.11 -24.26 6.32
C PRO A 246 -4.97 -24.34 7.36
N SER A 247 -4.59 -25.55 7.79
CA SER A 247 -3.46 -25.71 8.70
C SER A 247 -2.09 -25.37 8.09
N LYS A 248 -2.04 -25.21 6.76
CA LYS A 248 -0.84 -24.79 6.02
C LYS A 248 -0.71 -23.28 5.89
N SER A 249 -1.65 -22.52 6.47
CA SER A 249 -1.52 -21.06 6.58
C SER A 249 -0.33 -20.70 7.45
N VAL A 250 0.49 -19.75 7.01
CA VAL A 250 1.67 -19.26 7.77
C VAL A 250 1.28 -18.40 8.97
N VAL A 251 0.05 -17.90 9.01
CA VAL A 251 -0.48 -17.12 10.16
C VAL A 251 -1.34 -17.97 11.10
N GLY A 252 -1.48 -19.27 10.85
CA GLY A 252 -2.21 -20.22 11.67
C GLY A 252 -3.75 -20.14 11.53
N VAL A 253 -4.43 -21.20 11.95
CA VAL A 253 -5.89 -21.37 11.80
C VAL A 253 -6.70 -20.35 12.64
N GLY A 254 -6.09 -19.68 13.61
CA GLY A 254 -6.73 -18.70 14.49
C GLY A 254 -6.88 -17.30 13.88
N ALA A 255 -6.03 -16.94 12.93
CA ALA A 255 -6.03 -15.60 12.32
C ALA A 255 -7.18 -15.38 11.32
N GLY A 256 -7.88 -16.46 10.91
CA GLY A 256 -9.00 -16.39 9.97
C GLY A 256 -10.39 -16.34 10.63
N LYS A 257 -10.49 -16.35 11.98
CA LYS A 257 -11.76 -16.18 12.69
C LYS A 257 -12.08 -14.71 13.02
N ILE A 258 -11.68 -13.79 12.16
CA ILE A 258 -12.46 -12.57 12.07
C ILE A 258 -13.77 -13.05 11.44
N GLN A 259 -14.79 -13.23 12.27
CA GLN A 259 -16.15 -13.34 11.79
C GLN A 259 -16.46 -12.03 11.07
N VAL A 260 -16.13 -11.99 9.78
CA VAL A 260 -16.78 -11.04 8.90
C VAL A 260 -18.24 -11.41 9.02
N SER A 261 -19.00 -10.60 9.74
CA SER A 261 -20.43 -10.78 9.84
C SER A 261 -21.00 -10.56 8.44
N MET A 262 -20.95 -11.61 7.61
CA MET A 262 -21.62 -11.66 6.29
C MET A 262 -23.13 -11.42 6.43
N ASP A 263 -23.62 -11.46 7.66
CA ASP A 263 -25.03 -11.25 8.02
C ASP A 263 -25.49 -9.79 7.90
N GLN A 264 -24.58 -8.82 7.84
CA GLN A 264 -24.89 -7.45 7.46
C GLN A 264 -24.50 -7.23 5.98
N GLN A 265 -25.19 -7.92 5.08
CA GLN A 265 -25.07 -7.65 3.65
C GLN A 265 -25.56 -6.22 3.39
N VAL A 266 -24.59 -5.32 3.29
CA VAL A 266 -24.86 -3.92 2.95
C VAL A 266 -25.43 -3.90 1.53
N PRO A 267 -26.71 -3.50 1.31
CA PRO A 267 -27.33 -3.61 0.01
C PRO A 267 -26.67 -2.68 -1.01
N PHE A 268 -26.40 -3.18 -2.22
CA PHE A 268 -25.81 -2.40 -3.29
C PHE A 268 -26.87 -1.52 -3.97
N THR A 269 -27.28 -0.47 -3.26
CA THR A 269 -28.30 0.48 -3.67
C THR A 269 -27.89 1.33 -4.87
N ALA A 270 -28.85 1.99 -5.55
CA ALA A 270 -28.55 2.90 -6.66
C ALA A 270 -27.56 4.01 -6.25
N LYS A 271 -27.72 4.59 -5.05
CA LYS A 271 -26.79 5.59 -4.50
C LYS A 271 -25.36 5.04 -4.40
N ARG A 272 -25.19 3.84 -3.84
CA ARG A 272 -23.87 3.20 -3.72
C ARG A 272 -23.26 2.84 -5.07
N LYS A 273 -24.09 2.49 -6.07
CA LYS A 273 -23.60 2.28 -7.44
C LYS A 273 -23.04 3.57 -8.05
N VAL A 274 -23.72 4.70 -7.85
CA VAL A 274 -23.23 6.01 -8.30
C VAL A 274 -21.91 6.37 -7.60
N ILE A 275 -21.83 6.16 -6.28
CA ILE A 275 -20.58 6.40 -5.52
C ILE A 275 -19.44 5.51 -6.03
N MET A 276 -19.71 4.22 -6.28
CA MET A 276 -18.69 3.32 -6.85
C MET A 276 -18.28 3.72 -8.27
N ALA A 277 -19.22 4.21 -9.08
CA ALA A 277 -18.90 4.72 -10.41
C ALA A 277 -18.01 5.97 -10.34
N LEU A 278 -18.32 6.91 -9.44
CA LEU A 278 -17.48 8.09 -9.18
C LEU A 278 -16.11 7.70 -8.64
N PHE A 279 -16.04 6.76 -7.70
CA PHE A 279 -14.78 6.20 -7.20
C PHE A 279 -13.93 5.67 -8.33
N THR A 280 -14.47 4.78 -9.16
CA THR A 280 -13.76 4.20 -10.30
C THR A 280 -13.34 5.27 -11.30
N LEU A 281 -14.24 6.22 -11.62
CA LEU A 281 -13.96 7.31 -12.55
C LEU A 281 -12.83 8.21 -12.05
N THR A 282 -12.78 8.51 -10.76
CA THR A 282 -11.70 9.31 -10.16
C THR A 282 -10.33 8.66 -10.39
N PHE A 283 -10.21 7.35 -10.17
CA PHE A 283 -8.96 6.64 -10.45
C PHE A 283 -8.66 6.53 -11.96
N LEU A 284 -9.67 6.35 -12.79
CA LEU A 284 -9.46 6.35 -14.25
C LEU A 284 -8.96 7.71 -14.75
N ILE A 285 -9.52 8.81 -14.23
CA ILE A 285 -9.06 10.17 -14.56
C ILE A 285 -7.61 10.34 -14.07
N MET A 286 -7.29 9.91 -12.85
CA MET A 286 -5.93 9.98 -12.32
C MET A 286 -4.93 9.26 -13.23
N VAL A 287 -5.22 8.00 -13.60
CA VAL A 287 -4.34 7.21 -14.49
C VAL A 287 -4.18 7.91 -15.84
N TYR A 288 -5.28 8.37 -16.44
CA TYR A 288 -5.23 9.10 -17.71
C TYR A 288 -4.40 10.39 -17.61
N ALA A 289 -4.54 11.12 -16.51
CA ALA A 289 -3.88 12.41 -16.32
C ALA A 289 -2.35 12.31 -16.14
N VAL A 290 -1.87 11.18 -15.64
CA VAL A 290 -0.44 10.95 -15.35
C VAL A 290 0.29 10.31 -16.54
N VAL A 291 -0.40 9.52 -17.36
CA VAL A 291 0.24 8.81 -18.49
C VAL A 291 0.69 9.81 -19.59
N PRO A 292 1.98 9.84 -19.93
CA PRO A 292 2.51 10.73 -20.97
C PRO A 292 2.27 10.15 -22.38
N PHE A 293 1.05 10.25 -22.87
CA PHE A 293 0.63 9.66 -24.15
C PHE A 293 1.37 10.21 -25.34
N ASP A 294 1.76 11.48 -25.33
CA ASP A 294 2.54 12.16 -26.33
C ASP A 294 3.96 11.55 -26.45
N GLU A 295 4.63 11.28 -25.34
CA GLU A 295 5.96 10.64 -25.34
C GLU A 295 5.89 9.17 -25.79
N MET A 296 4.76 8.51 -25.59
CA MET A 296 4.50 7.14 -26.06
C MET A 296 4.14 7.08 -27.55
N GLY A 297 4.09 8.21 -28.25
CA GLY A 297 3.71 8.28 -29.66
C GLY A 297 2.22 8.05 -29.92
N LEU A 298 1.37 8.18 -28.90
CA LEU A 298 -0.08 8.10 -29.03
C LEU A 298 -0.65 9.51 -29.25
N SER A 299 -1.62 9.62 -30.15
CA SER A 299 -2.30 10.90 -30.48
C SER A 299 -3.32 11.35 -29.44
N LEU A 300 -3.20 10.88 -28.20
CA LEU A 300 -4.04 11.29 -27.08
C LEU A 300 -3.38 12.49 -26.36
N PRO A 301 -4.16 13.51 -25.95
CA PRO A 301 -3.61 14.63 -25.20
C PRO A 301 -3.09 14.17 -23.85
N ALA A 302 -1.80 14.37 -23.57
CA ALA A 302 -1.24 14.19 -22.24
C ALA A 302 -1.60 15.38 -21.37
N LEU A 303 -2.12 15.14 -20.17
CA LEU A 303 -2.48 16.22 -19.23
C LEU A 303 -1.28 16.66 -18.40
N GLY A 304 -0.30 15.76 -18.19
CA GLY A 304 0.90 16.04 -17.41
C GLY A 304 0.63 16.44 -15.96
N TRP A 305 -0.45 15.92 -15.39
CA TRP A 305 -0.81 16.23 -14.01
C TRP A 305 0.19 15.66 -13.03
N TRP A 306 0.42 16.42 -11.96
CA TRP A 306 1.28 16.06 -10.85
C TRP A 306 0.52 16.12 -9.53
N PHE A 307 1.20 16.09 -8.40
CA PHE A 307 0.58 16.04 -7.07
C PHE A 307 -0.47 17.11 -6.78
N PRO A 308 -0.28 18.41 -7.16
CA PRO A 308 -1.29 19.43 -6.89
C PRO A 308 -2.63 19.17 -7.60
N GLU A 309 -2.59 18.83 -8.89
CA GLU A 309 -3.78 18.57 -9.70
C GLU A 309 -4.47 17.27 -9.25
N LEU A 310 -3.68 16.24 -8.94
CA LEU A 310 -4.19 14.98 -8.42
C LEU A 310 -4.82 15.17 -7.03
N SER A 311 -4.23 15.97 -6.16
CA SER A 311 -4.80 16.33 -4.86
C SER A 311 -6.14 17.02 -5.01
N ALA A 312 -6.25 17.97 -5.94
CA ALA A 312 -7.51 18.65 -6.25
C ALA A 312 -8.57 17.68 -6.77
N LEU A 313 -8.21 16.73 -7.64
CA LEU A 313 -9.12 15.70 -8.14
C LEU A 313 -9.73 14.89 -6.98
N PHE A 314 -8.90 14.38 -6.08
CA PHE A 314 -9.37 13.57 -4.94
C PHE A 314 -10.19 14.39 -3.94
N LEU A 315 -9.80 15.65 -3.70
CA LEU A 315 -10.58 16.57 -2.86
C LEU A 315 -11.99 16.79 -3.44
N VAL A 316 -12.07 17.17 -4.71
CA VAL A 316 -13.38 17.41 -5.39
C VAL A 316 -14.23 16.15 -5.40
N ALA A 317 -13.64 15.00 -5.74
CA ALA A 317 -14.35 13.72 -5.74
C ALA A 317 -14.85 13.36 -4.34
N GLY A 318 -14.04 13.56 -3.29
CA GLY A 318 -14.43 13.33 -1.90
C GLY A 318 -15.60 14.21 -1.47
N VAL A 319 -15.54 15.50 -1.78
CA VAL A 319 -16.64 16.46 -1.49
C VAL A 319 -17.92 16.06 -2.22
N VAL A 320 -17.85 15.76 -3.51
CA VAL A 320 -19.01 15.35 -4.31
C VAL A 320 -19.65 14.08 -3.72
N ILE A 321 -18.85 13.08 -3.37
CA ILE A 321 -19.35 11.84 -2.76
C ILE A 321 -19.96 12.12 -1.38
N GLY A 322 -19.33 12.96 -0.56
CA GLY A 322 -19.87 13.38 0.74
C GLY A 322 -21.23 14.06 0.62
N LEU A 323 -21.39 14.94 -0.38
CA LEU A 323 -22.68 15.62 -0.67
C LEU A 323 -23.76 14.62 -1.14
N ILE A 324 -23.40 13.67 -2.03
CA ILE A 324 -24.32 12.61 -2.48
C ILE A 324 -24.78 11.75 -1.31
N ASP A 325 -23.86 11.43 -0.40
CA ASP A 325 -24.18 10.62 0.78
C ASP A 325 -24.88 11.43 1.88
N ARG A 326 -24.93 12.75 1.77
CA ARG A 326 -25.47 13.69 2.76
C ARG A 326 -24.76 13.57 4.11
N MET A 327 -23.45 13.42 4.07
CA MET A 327 -22.65 13.42 5.27
C MET A 327 -22.75 14.77 5.96
N ARG A 328 -22.84 14.76 7.30
CA ARG A 328 -22.75 15.98 8.11
C ARG A 328 -21.29 16.22 8.45
N GLU A 329 -20.91 17.49 8.50
CA GLU A 329 -19.66 17.93 9.11
C GLU A 329 -19.80 17.67 10.62
N GLU A 330 -19.03 16.71 11.14
CA GLU A 330 -18.89 16.42 12.56
C GLU A 330 -17.45 16.64 12.98
#